data_706752a114e5bcd5d7c020d1f6a55861
#
_entry.id   706752a114e5bcd5d7c020d1f6a55861
#
_cell.length_a   1.000
_cell.length_b   1.000
_cell.length_c   1.000
_cell.angle_alpha   90.00
_cell.angle_beta   90.00
_cell.angle_gamma   90.00
#
_symmetry.space_group_name_H-M   'P 1'
#
loop_
_entity.id
_entity.type
_entity.pdbx_description
1 polymer ?
#
loop_
_entity_poly.entity_id
_entity_poly.type
_entity_poly.pdbx_seq_one_letter_code
_entity_poly.pdbx_strand_id
1 'polypeptide(L)'
;MNKVLIVIDAQEDFTRGALRNEEAIKTLPVIHSVVEYANKNSFDAIYYTMDTHNNLYHRTQEGKNLPIAHCIYQTKGWKLCPEVQSEDNYTIITKDSFGTLEWQEWAEELQHANEIVICGFCTDICVISNVLILKALCPETPITVIENACAGVTPEKHDAAIEVMKSCQIKIERWGM
;
A
#
# COMPACT_ATOMS: atom_id res chain seq x y z
N MET A 1 -4.10 12.49 -18.76
CA MET A 1 -3.46 11.15 -18.67
C MET A 1 -4.08 10.48 -17.47
N ASN A 2 -4.75 9.37 -17.69
CA ASN A 2 -5.49 8.63 -16.65
C ASN A 2 -4.50 7.87 -15.77
N LYS A 3 -4.11 8.43 -14.62
CA LYS A 3 -3.23 7.77 -13.63
C LYS A 3 -3.97 7.53 -12.33
N VAL A 4 -3.65 6.41 -11.70
CA VAL A 4 -4.21 6.01 -10.41
C VAL A 4 -3.09 5.88 -9.39
N LEU A 5 -3.29 6.41 -8.19
CA LEU A 5 -2.40 6.19 -7.04
C LEU A 5 -3.04 5.19 -6.08
N ILE A 6 -2.26 4.21 -5.65
CA ILE A 6 -2.65 3.26 -4.61
C ILE A 6 -1.65 3.35 -3.46
N VAL A 7 -2.12 3.73 -2.28
CA VAL A 7 -1.34 3.79 -1.05
C VAL A 7 -1.71 2.59 -0.18
N ILE A 8 -0.76 1.69 0.01
CA ILE A 8 -0.97 0.42 0.72
C ILE A 8 -0.70 0.61 2.21
N ASP A 9 -1.73 0.41 3.03
CA ASP A 9 -1.70 0.25 4.49
C ASP A 9 -0.86 1.30 5.24
N ALA A 10 -0.91 2.56 4.81
CA ALA A 10 -0.17 3.63 5.49
C ALA A 10 -0.87 4.06 6.80
N GLN A 11 -0.94 3.11 7.76
CA GLN A 11 -1.70 3.21 9.00
C GLN A 11 -0.81 3.47 10.22
N GLU A 12 -1.42 4.03 11.27
CA GLU A 12 -0.75 4.41 12.52
C GLU A 12 -0.05 3.25 13.22
N ASP A 13 -0.60 2.02 13.17
CA ASP A 13 0.01 0.87 13.85
C ASP A 13 1.38 0.50 13.28
N PHE A 14 1.64 0.79 12.00
CA PHE A 14 2.94 0.53 11.38
C PHE A 14 3.97 1.64 11.63
N THR A 15 3.55 2.79 12.16
CA THR A 15 4.45 3.94 12.37
C THR A 15 4.58 4.33 13.84
N ARG A 16 3.48 4.30 14.60
CA ARG A 16 3.42 4.78 16.00
C ARG A 16 2.75 3.79 16.96
N GLY A 17 2.26 2.66 16.44
CA GLY A 17 1.46 1.70 17.19
C GLY A 17 2.13 0.33 17.35
N ALA A 18 1.31 -0.72 17.33
CA ALA A 18 1.69 -2.06 17.75
C ALA A 18 2.80 -2.70 16.89
N LEU A 19 2.87 -2.38 15.62
CA LEU A 19 3.88 -2.88 14.65
C LEU A 19 4.82 -1.77 14.18
N ARG A 20 5.14 -0.82 15.06
CA ARG A 20 6.03 0.30 14.74
C ARG A 20 7.29 -0.15 14.02
N ASN A 21 7.52 0.47 12.85
CA ASN A 21 8.65 0.21 11.98
C ASN A 21 9.35 1.54 11.64
N GLU A 22 10.64 1.65 11.98
CA GLU A 22 11.42 2.88 11.74
C GLU A 22 11.61 3.14 10.23
N GLU A 23 11.70 2.11 9.40
CA GLU A 23 11.79 2.28 7.96
C GLU A 23 10.49 2.87 7.40
N ALA A 24 9.32 2.40 7.88
CA ALA A 24 8.03 2.98 7.51
C ALA A 24 7.92 4.47 7.88
N ILE A 25 8.40 4.85 9.06
CA ILE A 25 8.39 6.25 9.50
C ILE A 25 9.21 7.14 8.54
N LYS A 26 10.37 6.66 8.09
CA LYS A 26 11.24 7.40 7.16
C LYS A 26 10.60 7.65 5.80
N THR A 27 9.66 6.80 5.37
CA THR A 27 9.00 6.94 4.07
C THR A 27 7.79 7.89 4.09
N LEU A 28 7.23 8.21 5.27
CA LEU A 28 6.04 9.07 5.37
C LEU A 28 6.18 10.41 4.61
N PRO A 29 7.30 11.16 4.71
CA PRO A 29 7.46 12.40 3.96
C PRO A 29 7.46 12.18 2.44
N VAL A 30 7.97 11.04 1.97
CA VAL A 30 7.99 10.72 0.55
C VAL A 30 6.58 10.35 0.08
N ILE A 31 5.85 9.51 0.83
CA ILE A 31 4.45 9.17 0.54
C ILE A 31 3.60 10.44 0.51
N HIS A 32 3.75 11.33 1.49
CA HIS A 32 3.07 12.63 1.50
C HIS A 32 3.31 13.41 0.20
N SER A 33 4.57 13.51 -0.22
CA SER A 33 4.93 14.21 -1.48
C SER A 33 4.32 13.55 -2.71
N VAL A 34 4.24 12.21 -2.76
CA VAL A 34 3.56 11.47 -3.84
C VAL A 34 2.07 11.76 -3.86
N VAL A 35 1.40 11.75 -2.70
CA VAL A 35 -0.04 12.05 -2.57
C VAL A 35 -0.32 13.49 -2.96
N GLU A 36 0.47 14.45 -2.46
CA GLU A 36 0.34 15.85 -2.88
C GLU A 36 0.50 16.05 -4.39
N TYR A 37 1.46 15.36 -4.99
CA TYR A 37 1.65 15.41 -6.43
C TYR A 37 0.45 14.84 -7.17
N ALA A 38 -0.10 13.72 -6.71
CA ALA A 38 -1.28 13.11 -7.31
C ALA A 38 -2.49 14.06 -7.27
N ASN A 39 -2.74 14.72 -6.13
CA ASN A 39 -3.78 15.73 -6.00
C ASN A 39 -3.58 16.91 -6.98
N LYS A 40 -2.36 17.46 -7.03
CA LYS A 40 -2.04 18.65 -7.86
C LYS A 40 -2.02 18.35 -9.35
N ASN A 41 -1.74 17.12 -9.77
CA ASN A 41 -1.57 16.75 -11.19
C ASN A 41 -2.73 15.90 -11.72
N SER A 42 -3.88 15.96 -11.06
CA SER A 42 -5.13 15.36 -11.54
C SER A 42 -4.98 13.86 -11.84
N PHE A 43 -4.48 13.10 -10.87
CA PHE A 43 -4.69 11.66 -10.90
C PHE A 43 -6.20 11.41 -10.83
N ASP A 44 -6.70 10.46 -11.60
CA ASP A 44 -8.15 10.24 -11.71
C ASP A 44 -8.73 9.61 -10.46
N ALA A 45 -7.91 8.83 -9.74
CA ALA A 45 -8.31 8.24 -8.47
C ALA A 45 -7.12 8.04 -7.51
N ILE A 46 -7.41 8.11 -6.22
CA ILE A 46 -6.51 7.72 -5.14
C ILE A 46 -7.21 6.66 -4.29
N TYR A 47 -6.58 5.51 -4.16
CA TYR A 47 -7.05 4.41 -3.32
C TYR A 47 -6.11 4.24 -2.13
N TYR A 48 -6.69 4.00 -0.96
CA TYR A 48 -5.96 3.54 0.22
C TYR A 48 -6.44 2.15 0.58
N THR A 49 -5.53 1.18 0.70
CA THR A 49 -5.87 -0.03 1.41
C THR A 49 -5.68 0.18 2.91
N MET A 50 -6.48 -0.51 3.69
CA MET A 50 -6.35 -0.51 5.15
C MET A 50 -6.46 -1.94 5.66
N ASP A 51 -5.36 -2.42 6.22
CA ASP A 51 -5.37 -3.66 6.97
C ASP A 51 -6.36 -3.55 8.13
N THR A 52 -7.26 -4.52 8.27
CA THR A 52 -8.42 -4.36 9.14
C THR A 52 -8.76 -5.66 9.84
N HIS A 53 -8.46 -5.72 11.12
CA HIS A 53 -8.72 -6.86 11.97
C HIS A 53 -9.82 -6.56 13.00
N ASN A 54 -10.33 -7.60 13.63
CA ASN A 54 -11.27 -7.50 14.74
C ASN A 54 -10.65 -8.07 16.04
N ASN A 55 -11.38 -7.98 17.13
CA ASN A 55 -10.93 -8.44 18.46
C ASN A 55 -10.64 -9.95 18.55
N LEU A 56 -10.97 -10.72 17.51
CA LEU A 56 -10.66 -12.15 17.42
C LEU A 56 -9.38 -12.43 16.61
N TYR A 57 -8.60 -11.40 16.30
CA TYR A 57 -7.35 -11.50 15.53
C TYR A 57 -6.47 -12.68 15.98
N HIS A 58 -6.27 -12.87 17.27
CA HIS A 58 -5.46 -13.96 17.84
C HIS A 58 -5.97 -15.38 17.49
N ARG A 59 -7.20 -15.52 16.97
CA ARG A 59 -7.78 -16.80 16.50
C ARG A 59 -7.52 -17.04 15.02
N THR A 60 -7.12 -16.03 14.27
CA THR A 60 -6.81 -16.16 12.84
C THR A 60 -5.50 -16.91 12.61
N GLN A 61 -5.27 -17.34 11.38
CA GLN A 61 -4.00 -17.94 10.97
C GLN A 61 -2.85 -16.94 11.15
N GLU A 62 -3.08 -15.68 10.77
CA GLU A 62 -2.11 -14.61 10.95
C GLU A 62 -1.79 -14.36 12.41
N GLY A 63 -2.81 -14.21 13.26
CA GLY A 63 -2.63 -13.96 14.68
C GLY A 63 -1.97 -15.10 15.46
N LYS A 64 -1.98 -16.35 14.91
CA LYS A 64 -1.19 -17.45 15.45
C LYS A 64 0.30 -17.36 15.10
N ASN A 65 0.62 -16.82 13.94
CA ASN A 65 2.00 -16.65 13.45
C ASN A 65 2.62 -15.34 13.96
N LEU A 66 1.83 -14.27 14.07
CA LEU A 66 2.20 -12.96 14.60
C LEU A 66 1.23 -12.58 15.73
N PRO A 67 1.49 -12.98 17.00
CA PRO A 67 0.57 -12.77 18.12
C PRO A 67 0.57 -11.33 18.64
N ILE A 68 0.62 -10.34 17.75
CA ILE A 68 0.59 -8.91 18.03
C ILE A 68 -0.66 -8.35 17.36
N ALA A 69 -1.72 -8.12 18.12
CA ALA A 69 -2.93 -7.52 17.59
C ALA A 69 -2.64 -6.10 17.10
N HIS A 70 -3.00 -5.82 15.86
CA HIS A 70 -2.78 -4.54 15.18
C HIS A 70 -3.95 -4.24 14.24
N CYS A 71 -4.03 -3.02 13.80
CA CYS A 71 -5.05 -2.54 12.85
C CYS A 71 -6.47 -3.00 13.23
N ILE A 72 -6.76 -3.02 14.54
CA ILE A 72 -8.10 -3.40 15.02
C ILE A 72 -9.09 -2.29 14.62
N TYR A 73 -10.15 -2.69 13.94
CA TYR A 73 -11.17 -1.79 13.38
C TYR A 73 -11.60 -0.69 14.37
N GLN A 74 -11.63 0.55 13.91
CA GLN A 74 -11.98 1.77 14.65
C GLN A 74 -11.02 2.16 15.79
N THR A 75 -9.92 1.45 16.03
CA THR A 75 -8.89 1.92 16.96
C THR A 75 -8.04 3.05 16.35
N LYS A 76 -7.23 3.71 17.20
CA LYS A 76 -6.28 4.71 16.70
C LYS A 76 -5.28 4.08 15.74
N GLY A 77 -4.76 2.89 16.05
CA GLY A 77 -3.78 2.19 15.23
C GLY A 77 -4.28 1.80 13.83
N TRP A 78 -5.58 1.56 13.69
CA TRP A 78 -6.22 1.26 12.41
C TRP A 78 -6.26 2.47 11.46
N LYS A 79 -6.29 3.70 11.97
CA LYS A 79 -6.44 4.91 11.14
C LYS A 79 -5.23 5.11 10.23
N LEU A 80 -5.47 5.71 9.07
CA LEU A 80 -4.40 6.21 8.21
C LEU A 80 -3.54 7.21 8.95
N CYS A 81 -2.24 7.22 8.66
CA CYS A 81 -1.34 8.25 9.13
C CYS A 81 -1.81 9.61 8.59
N PRO A 82 -2.06 10.61 9.44
CA PRO A 82 -2.60 11.91 9.00
C PRO A 82 -1.72 12.59 7.93
N GLU A 83 -0.41 12.36 7.99
CA GLU A 83 0.56 12.98 7.09
C GLU A 83 0.40 12.53 5.63
N VAL A 84 -0.19 11.36 5.40
CA VAL A 84 -0.28 10.78 4.04
C VAL A 84 -1.72 10.73 3.53
N GLN A 85 -2.66 11.25 4.28
CA GLN A 85 -4.06 11.30 3.87
C GLN A 85 -4.27 12.39 2.82
N SER A 86 -4.94 12.06 1.71
CA SER A 86 -5.32 13.03 0.70
C SER A 86 -6.32 14.04 1.26
N GLU A 87 -6.22 15.29 0.81
CA GLU A 87 -7.23 16.32 1.07
C GLU A 87 -8.40 16.23 0.09
N ASP A 88 -8.18 15.61 -1.06
CA ASP A 88 -9.19 15.39 -2.10
C ASP A 88 -9.95 14.07 -1.88
N ASN A 89 -10.90 13.78 -2.78
CA ASN A 89 -11.64 12.54 -2.75
C ASN A 89 -10.73 11.33 -2.94
N TYR A 90 -10.92 10.34 -2.10
CA TYR A 90 -10.22 9.05 -2.18
C TYR A 90 -11.14 7.90 -1.80
N THR A 91 -10.79 6.71 -2.23
CA THR A 91 -11.50 5.48 -1.91
C THR A 91 -10.70 4.66 -0.90
N ILE A 92 -11.36 4.16 0.14
CA ILE A 92 -10.77 3.22 1.11
C ILE A 92 -11.23 1.81 0.77
N ILE A 93 -10.27 0.90 0.70
CA ILE A 93 -10.48 -0.55 0.57
C ILE A 93 -9.97 -1.21 1.84
N THR A 94 -10.85 -1.73 2.66
CA THR A 94 -10.47 -2.50 3.84
C THR A 94 -10.18 -3.95 3.47
N LYS A 95 -9.19 -4.56 4.10
CA LYS A 95 -8.81 -5.95 3.85
C LYS A 95 -8.43 -6.65 5.15
N ASP A 96 -8.65 -7.94 5.24
CA ASP A 96 -8.33 -8.79 6.40
C ASP A 96 -7.21 -9.80 6.09
N SER A 97 -6.47 -9.55 5.01
CA SER A 97 -5.33 -10.33 4.55
C SER A 97 -4.31 -9.43 3.84
N PHE A 98 -3.12 -9.94 3.55
CA PHE A 98 -2.02 -9.14 2.99
C PHE A 98 -2.35 -8.51 1.64
N GLY A 99 -2.96 -9.25 0.73
CA GLY A 99 -3.54 -8.70 -0.51
C GLY A 99 -5.07 -8.71 -0.43
N THR A 100 -5.74 -8.07 -1.38
CA THR A 100 -7.20 -8.13 -1.46
C THR A 100 -7.69 -8.48 -2.86
N LEU A 101 -8.74 -9.29 -2.92
CA LEU A 101 -9.45 -9.60 -4.16
C LEU A 101 -10.51 -8.53 -4.51
N GLU A 102 -10.76 -7.56 -3.63
CA GLU A 102 -11.66 -6.45 -3.91
C GLU A 102 -11.21 -5.61 -5.12
N TRP A 103 -9.94 -5.69 -5.51
CA TRP A 103 -9.46 -5.10 -6.76
C TRP A 103 -10.25 -5.55 -8.01
N GLN A 104 -10.96 -6.69 -7.94
CA GLN A 104 -11.83 -7.14 -9.02
C GLN A 104 -13.00 -6.18 -9.28
N GLU A 105 -13.49 -5.49 -8.24
CA GLU A 105 -14.56 -4.50 -8.38
C GLU A 105 -14.10 -3.25 -9.15
N TRP A 106 -12.81 -2.96 -9.11
CA TRP A 106 -12.17 -1.80 -9.75
C TRP A 106 -11.40 -2.17 -11.02
N ALA A 107 -11.41 -3.48 -11.41
CA ALA A 107 -10.56 -3.97 -12.49
C ALA A 107 -10.82 -3.26 -13.83
N GLU A 108 -12.08 -2.94 -14.15
CA GLU A 108 -12.43 -2.25 -15.39
C GLU A 108 -11.78 -0.85 -15.44
N GLU A 109 -11.87 -0.08 -14.35
CA GLU A 109 -11.24 1.24 -14.26
C GLU A 109 -9.72 1.14 -14.33
N LEU A 110 -9.13 0.22 -13.55
CA LEU A 110 -7.69 0.02 -13.46
C LEU A 110 -7.07 -0.48 -14.76
N GLN A 111 -7.79 -1.30 -15.54
CA GLN A 111 -7.35 -1.75 -16.87
C GLN A 111 -7.28 -0.63 -17.89
N HIS A 112 -8.09 0.42 -17.74
CA HIS A 112 -8.10 1.59 -18.60
C HIS A 112 -7.16 2.71 -18.14
N ALA A 113 -6.51 2.57 -16.98
CA ALA A 113 -5.51 3.51 -16.51
C ALA A 113 -4.26 3.47 -17.41
N ASN A 114 -3.66 4.63 -17.66
CA ASN A 114 -2.37 4.70 -18.35
C ASN A 114 -1.21 4.24 -17.46
N GLU A 115 -1.39 4.31 -16.14
CA GLU A 115 -0.41 3.88 -15.15
C GLU A 115 -1.07 3.73 -13.78
N ILE A 116 -0.71 2.68 -13.06
CA ILE A 116 -1.02 2.49 -11.64
C ILE A 116 0.27 2.73 -10.85
N VAL A 117 0.28 3.74 -9.99
CA VAL A 117 1.41 4.10 -9.13
C VAL A 117 1.13 3.57 -7.72
N ILE A 118 2.10 2.88 -7.12
CA ILE A 118 1.92 2.22 -5.82
C ILE A 118 3.02 2.62 -4.84
N CYS A 119 2.63 2.88 -3.59
CA CYS A 119 3.52 3.10 -2.45
C CYS A 119 2.89 2.55 -1.16
N GLY A 120 3.61 2.54 -0.04
CA GLY A 120 3.09 2.14 1.27
C GLY A 120 3.86 1.01 1.97
N PHE A 121 3.18 0.24 2.85
CA PHE A 121 3.79 -0.73 3.79
C PHE A 121 3.09 -2.09 3.76
N CYS A 122 3.72 -3.22 4.15
CA CYS A 122 5.18 -3.40 4.03
C CYS A 122 5.48 -3.90 2.64
N THR A 123 6.63 -3.48 2.08
CA THR A 123 7.04 -3.84 0.70
C THR A 123 7.01 -5.34 0.46
N ASP A 124 7.51 -6.10 1.43
CA ASP A 124 7.67 -7.56 1.41
C ASP A 124 6.40 -8.35 1.79
N ILE A 125 5.33 -7.67 2.15
CA ILE A 125 4.07 -8.29 2.59
C ILE A 125 2.90 -7.72 1.80
N CYS A 126 2.27 -6.63 2.28
CA CYS A 126 1.04 -6.09 1.70
C CYS A 126 1.27 -5.45 0.33
N VAL A 127 2.38 -4.73 0.13
CA VAL A 127 2.67 -4.07 -1.15
C VAL A 127 2.82 -5.11 -2.25
N ILE A 128 3.78 -6.04 -2.12
CA ILE A 128 4.01 -7.06 -3.15
C ILE A 128 2.78 -7.93 -3.41
N SER A 129 2.02 -8.28 -2.36
CA SER A 129 0.80 -9.09 -2.50
C SER A 129 -0.24 -8.37 -3.38
N ASN A 130 -0.49 -7.09 -3.13
CA ASN A 130 -1.44 -6.31 -3.94
C ASN A 130 -0.89 -6.04 -5.34
N VAL A 131 0.40 -5.74 -5.48
CA VAL A 131 1.05 -5.51 -6.79
C VAL A 131 0.88 -6.72 -7.70
N LEU A 132 1.10 -7.94 -7.19
CA LEU A 132 0.99 -9.16 -8.00
C LEU A 132 -0.46 -9.50 -8.34
N ILE A 133 -1.41 -9.23 -7.44
CA ILE A 133 -2.85 -9.36 -7.73
C ILE A 133 -3.25 -8.36 -8.83
N LEU A 134 -2.86 -7.09 -8.70
CA LEU A 134 -3.13 -6.06 -9.70
C LEU A 134 -2.49 -6.41 -11.05
N LYS A 135 -1.26 -6.92 -11.06
CA LYS A 135 -0.60 -7.37 -12.30
C LYS A 135 -1.34 -8.53 -12.98
N ALA A 136 -1.94 -9.42 -12.21
CA ALA A 136 -2.75 -10.50 -12.74
C ALA A 136 -4.11 -10.01 -13.28
N LEU A 137 -4.74 -9.05 -12.61
CA LEU A 137 -6.02 -8.45 -13.02
C LEU A 137 -5.87 -7.49 -14.21
N CYS A 138 -4.78 -6.72 -14.25
CA CYS A 138 -4.53 -5.67 -15.22
C CYS A 138 -3.18 -5.92 -15.93
N PRO A 139 -3.05 -7.04 -16.71
CA PRO A 139 -1.75 -7.48 -17.24
C PRO A 139 -1.11 -6.47 -18.21
N GLU A 140 -1.91 -5.69 -18.91
CA GLU A 140 -1.44 -4.70 -19.89
C GLU A 140 -1.26 -3.29 -19.31
N THR A 141 -1.81 -3.02 -18.12
CA THR A 141 -1.66 -1.71 -17.48
C THR A 141 -0.26 -1.60 -16.84
N PRO A 142 0.52 -0.57 -17.16
CA PRO A 142 1.79 -0.31 -16.50
C PRO A 142 1.61 -0.11 -14.99
N ILE A 143 2.36 -0.84 -14.19
CA ILE A 143 2.39 -0.69 -12.72
C ILE A 143 3.77 -0.19 -12.32
N THR A 144 3.81 0.92 -11.60
CA THR A 144 5.03 1.53 -11.06
C THR A 144 4.98 1.53 -9.53
N VAL A 145 5.98 0.96 -8.90
CA VAL A 145 6.19 1.03 -7.45
C VAL A 145 7.23 2.10 -7.14
N ILE A 146 6.90 3.02 -6.25
CA ILE A 146 7.83 4.06 -5.79
C ILE A 146 8.65 3.51 -4.63
N GLU A 147 9.86 3.04 -4.94
CA GLU A 147 10.74 2.31 -4.03
C GLU A 147 10.97 3.05 -2.70
N ASN A 148 11.38 4.32 -2.75
CA ASN A 148 11.64 5.12 -1.56
C ASN A 148 10.39 5.68 -0.86
N ALA A 149 9.20 5.38 -1.38
CA ALA A 149 7.91 5.57 -0.72
C ALA A 149 7.34 4.24 -0.21
N CYS A 150 8.15 3.17 -0.19
CA CYS A 150 7.81 1.88 0.39
C CYS A 150 8.83 1.50 1.47
N ALA A 151 8.38 0.75 2.47
CA ALA A 151 9.25 0.20 3.50
C ALA A 151 8.91 -1.26 3.77
N GLY A 152 9.91 -2.13 3.81
CA GLY A 152 9.76 -3.52 4.25
C GLY A 152 9.84 -3.66 5.77
N VAL A 153 9.64 -4.87 6.25
CA VAL A 153 9.86 -5.21 7.68
C VAL A 153 11.34 -4.99 8.05
N THR A 154 12.24 -5.28 7.11
CA THR A 154 13.66 -4.92 7.18
C THR A 154 14.14 -4.42 5.81
N PRO A 155 15.26 -3.68 5.73
CA PRO A 155 15.85 -3.28 4.44
C PRO A 155 16.08 -4.46 3.49
N GLU A 156 16.62 -5.58 3.99
CA GLU A 156 16.92 -6.77 3.18
C GLU A 156 15.64 -7.39 2.59
N LYS A 157 14.55 -7.42 3.35
CA LYS A 157 13.27 -7.92 2.87
C LYS A 157 12.63 -6.97 1.86
N HIS A 158 12.78 -5.66 2.07
CA HIS A 158 12.40 -4.65 1.09
C HIS A 158 13.09 -4.90 -0.25
N ASP A 159 14.42 -5.00 -0.24
CA ASP A 159 15.22 -5.21 -1.44
C ASP A 159 14.83 -6.53 -2.16
N ALA A 160 14.63 -7.60 -1.40
CA ALA A 160 14.19 -8.88 -1.95
C ALA A 160 12.82 -8.78 -2.66
N ALA A 161 11.85 -8.08 -2.05
CA ALA A 161 10.54 -7.87 -2.65
C ALA A 161 10.61 -7.00 -3.93
N ILE A 162 11.44 -5.96 -3.92
CA ILE A 162 11.70 -5.13 -5.10
C ILE A 162 12.26 -5.97 -6.25
N GLU A 163 13.23 -6.86 -6.00
CA GLU A 163 13.79 -7.73 -7.04
C GLU A 163 12.76 -8.73 -7.58
N VAL A 164 11.87 -9.28 -6.73
CA VAL A 164 10.77 -10.14 -7.20
C VAL A 164 9.81 -9.34 -8.08
N MET A 165 9.43 -8.12 -7.68
CA MET A 165 8.53 -7.27 -8.47
C MET A 165 9.14 -6.91 -9.82
N LYS A 166 10.44 -6.61 -9.90
CA LYS A 166 11.15 -6.41 -11.19
C LYS A 166 11.06 -7.64 -12.08
N SER A 167 11.24 -8.84 -11.52
CA SER A 167 11.09 -10.11 -12.28
C SER A 167 9.68 -10.30 -12.82
N CYS A 168 8.67 -9.75 -12.15
CA CYS A 168 7.27 -9.74 -12.58
C CYS A 168 6.92 -8.54 -13.49
N GLN A 169 7.92 -7.85 -14.05
CA GLN A 169 7.78 -6.72 -14.98
C GLN A 169 7.09 -5.49 -14.36
N ILE A 170 7.21 -5.32 -13.07
CA ILE A 170 6.79 -4.11 -12.37
C ILE A 170 7.90 -3.06 -12.51
N LYS A 171 7.53 -1.84 -12.90
CA LYS A 171 8.45 -0.73 -12.96
C LYS A 171 8.78 -0.25 -11.54
N ILE A 172 10.05 -0.09 -11.26
CA ILE A 172 10.51 0.44 -9.97
C ILE A 172 11.13 1.81 -10.20
N GLU A 173 10.62 2.80 -9.51
CA GLU A 173 11.11 4.19 -9.60
C GLU A 173 11.40 4.75 -8.21
N ARG A 174 12.20 5.81 -8.17
CA ARG A 174 12.43 6.61 -6.95
C ARG A 174 11.83 7.99 -7.12
N TRP A 175 11.13 8.44 -6.11
CA TRP A 175 10.51 9.76 -6.10
C TRP A 175 11.56 10.85 -5.81
N GLY A 176 11.50 11.95 -6.57
CA GLY A 176 12.33 13.13 -6.33
C GLY A 176 13.75 13.05 -6.90
N MET A 177 14.03 12.11 -7.79
CA MET A 177 15.30 12.04 -8.53
C MET A 177 15.12 12.50 -9.98
#